data_d82f39ea84b9e52c3a3eb74e9041ef5c
#
_entry.id   d82f39ea84b9e52c3a3eb74e9041ef5c
#
_cell.length_a   1.000
_cell.length_b   1.000
_cell.length_c   1.000
_cell.angle_alpha   90.00
_cell.angle_beta   90.00
_cell.angle_gamma   90.00
#
_symmetry.space_group_name_H-M   'P 1'
#
loop_
_entity.id
_entity.type
_entity.pdbx_description
1 polymer ?
#
loop_
_entity_poly.entity_id
_entity_poly.type
_entity_poly.pdbx_seq_one_letter_code
_entity_poly.pdbx_strand_id
1 'polypeptide(L)'
;MLKQAILKCPPEAWDNPRDKDKFWFVAYHALRFAHQYLKANEKGYPRWEQRPHSNPGKPFSKDEILERLALVERDVVEQIPIMDLDEQTGATGTLANKFELQLYNIRHIQQHTGELYQRLSPYNLKLEWASQRYNFEPKEKRK
;
A
#
# COMPACT_ATOMS: atom_id res chain seq x y z
N MET A 1 8.00 1.60 -5.80
CA MET A 1 7.45 0.61 -6.73
C MET A 1 5.94 0.81 -6.95
N LEU A 2 5.06 0.72 -5.95
CA LEU A 2 3.61 0.88 -6.13
C LEU A 2 3.24 2.22 -6.82
N LYS A 3 3.81 3.34 -6.37
CA LYS A 3 3.62 4.67 -7.00
C LYS A 3 3.94 4.67 -8.49
N GLN A 4 5.03 4.02 -8.87
CA GLN A 4 5.44 3.91 -10.26
C GLN A 4 4.44 3.09 -11.09
N ALA A 5 3.93 1.98 -10.53
CA ALA A 5 2.90 1.18 -11.19
C ALA A 5 1.64 2.02 -11.48
N ILE A 6 1.19 2.78 -10.49
CA ILE A 6 0.02 3.65 -10.62
C ILE A 6 0.26 4.73 -11.67
N LEU A 7 1.38 5.46 -11.59
CA LEU A 7 1.71 6.55 -12.50
C LEU A 7 1.82 6.08 -13.95
N LYS A 8 2.48 4.93 -14.17
CA LYS A 8 2.76 4.41 -15.52
C LYS A 8 1.65 3.54 -16.11
N CYS A 9 0.61 3.23 -15.33
CA CYS A 9 -0.50 2.44 -15.83
C CYS A 9 -1.20 3.16 -17.00
N PRO A 10 -1.30 2.56 -18.18
CA PRO A 10 -2.01 3.16 -19.30
C PRO A 10 -3.53 3.09 -19.09
N PRO A 11 -4.31 3.98 -19.74
CA PRO A 11 -5.76 4.06 -19.55
C PRO A 11 -6.49 2.74 -19.81
N GLU A 12 -6.08 2.00 -20.83
CA GLU A 12 -6.67 0.72 -21.22
C GLU A 12 -6.43 -0.42 -20.21
N ALA A 13 -5.38 -0.31 -19.37
CA ALA A 13 -5.10 -1.25 -18.30
C ALA A 13 -5.81 -0.87 -16.99
N TRP A 14 -6.13 0.41 -16.82
CA TRP A 14 -6.66 0.93 -15.55
C TRP A 14 -7.97 0.28 -15.12
N ASP A 15 -8.90 0.14 -16.04
CA ASP A 15 -10.22 -0.47 -15.81
C ASP A 15 -10.53 -1.54 -16.88
N ASN A 16 -9.55 -2.36 -17.23
CA ASN A 16 -9.67 -3.38 -18.27
C ASN A 16 -10.84 -4.34 -17.94
N PRO A 17 -11.86 -4.45 -18.81
CA PRO A 17 -13.03 -5.29 -18.54
C PRO A 17 -12.71 -6.79 -18.46
N ARG A 18 -11.58 -7.24 -19.02
CA ARG A 18 -11.14 -8.64 -18.98
C ARG A 18 -10.55 -9.03 -17.63
N ASP A 19 -10.10 -8.08 -16.83
CA ASP A 19 -9.55 -8.35 -15.53
C ASP A 19 -10.67 -8.57 -14.51
N LYS A 20 -10.60 -9.64 -13.73
CA LYS A 20 -11.53 -9.92 -12.63
C LYS A 20 -11.45 -8.79 -11.59
N ASP A 21 -10.25 -8.54 -11.09
CA ASP A 21 -9.95 -7.44 -10.19
C ASP A 21 -9.26 -6.35 -11.01
N LYS A 22 -9.88 -5.18 -11.12
CA LYS A 22 -9.36 -4.07 -11.93
C LYS A 22 -8.04 -3.55 -11.39
N PHE A 23 -7.20 -2.97 -12.26
CA PHE A 23 -5.91 -2.42 -11.84
C PHE A 23 -6.08 -1.39 -10.71
N TRP A 24 -7.00 -0.43 -10.90
CA TRP A 24 -7.32 0.58 -9.89
C TRP A 24 -7.81 -0.03 -8.58
N PHE A 25 -8.56 -1.13 -8.64
CA PHE A 25 -9.07 -1.79 -7.44
C PHE A 25 -7.96 -2.46 -6.64
N VAL A 26 -7.02 -3.15 -7.30
CA VAL A 26 -5.84 -3.74 -6.64
C VAL A 26 -4.97 -2.65 -6.00
N ALA A 27 -4.73 -1.54 -6.70
CA ALA A 27 -3.99 -0.40 -6.16
C ALA A 27 -4.71 0.20 -4.93
N TYR A 28 -6.02 0.43 -5.02
CA TYR A 28 -6.85 0.88 -3.90
C TYR A 28 -6.79 -0.06 -2.71
N HIS A 29 -6.95 -1.36 -2.97
CA HIS A 29 -6.91 -2.41 -1.95
C HIS A 29 -5.59 -2.41 -1.17
N ALA A 30 -4.47 -2.37 -1.89
CA ALA A 30 -3.14 -2.31 -1.27
C ALA A 30 -2.98 -1.09 -0.36
N LEU A 31 -3.39 0.10 -0.83
CA LEU A 31 -3.30 1.35 -0.06
C LEU A 31 -4.24 1.36 1.14
N ARG A 32 -5.45 0.86 0.97
CA ARG A 32 -6.42 0.76 2.05
C ARG A 32 -5.89 -0.07 3.21
N PHE A 33 -5.37 -1.26 2.93
CA PHE A 33 -4.83 -2.11 3.98
C PHE A 33 -3.54 -1.56 4.57
N ALA A 34 -2.68 -0.94 3.75
CA ALA A 34 -1.51 -0.24 4.24
C ALA A 34 -1.87 0.79 5.32
N HIS A 35 -2.86 1.65 5.04
CA HIS A 35 -3.36 2.62 6.01
C HIS A 35 -3.96 1.96 7.26
N GLN A 36 -4.82 0.95 7.08
CA GLN A 36 -5.47 0.27 8.21
C GLN A 36 -4.47 -0.37 9.15
N TYR A 37 -3.44 -1.03 8.62
CA TYR A 37 -2.42 -1.69 9.42
C TYR A 37 -1.48 -0.70 10.13
N LEU A 38 -1.20 0.45 9.53
CA LEU A 38 -0.45 1.52 10.20
C LEU A 38 -1.19 2.09 11.41
N LYS A 39 -2.53 2.15 11.34
CA LYS A 39 -3.38 2.75 12.39
C LYS A 39 -4.10 1.74 13.26
N ALA A 40 -3.76 0.48 13.17
CA ALA A 40 -4.29 -0.55 14.04
C ALA A 40 -3.91 -0.29 15.52
N ASN A 41 -4.82 -0.59 16.42
CA ASN A 41 -4.62 -0.49 17.87
C ASN A 41 -5.39 -1.60 18.59
N GLU A 42 -5.40 -1.62 19.92
CA GLU A 42 -6.10 -2.61 20.74
C GLU A 42 -7.59 -2.78 20.41
N LYS A 43 -8.22 -1.73 19.85
CA LYS A 43 -9.64 -1.74 19.45
C LYS A 43 -9.84 -2.29 18.03
N GLY A 44 -8.76 -2.66 17.34
CA GLY A 44 -8.77 -3.18 15.97
C GLY A 44 -8.38 -2.17 14.91
N TYR A 45 -8.94 -2.34 13.72
CA TYR A 45 -8.58 -1.51 12.57
C TYR A 45 -9.51 -0.31 12.43
N PRO A 46 -9.00 0.91 12.27
CA PRO A 46 -9.82 2.04 11.91
C PRO A 46 -10.46 1.82 10.54
N ARG A 47 -11.71 2.18 10.40
CA ARG A 47 -12.38 2.13 9.09
C ARG A 47 -11.85 3.24 8.21
N TRP A 48 -11.28 2.87 7.08
CA TRP A 48 -10.99 3.85 6.04
C TRP A 48 -12.23 4.07 5.21
N GLU A 49 -12.90 5.18 5.42
CA GLU A 49 -14.14 5.60 4.76
C GLU A 49 -15.24 4.52 4.64
N GLN A 50 -16.47 4.94 4.57
CA GLN A 50 -17.65 4.07 4.47
C GLN A 50 -17.78 3.34 3.11
N ARG A 51 -16.68 3.06 2.41
CA ARG A 51 -16.73 2.36 1.13
C ARG A 51 -16.49 0.88 1.30
N PRO A 52 -17.33 0.05 0.67
CA PRO A 52 -17.34 -1.39 0.87
C PRO A 52 -16.04 -2.07 0.41
N HIS A 53 -15.78 -3.26 0.97
CA HIS A 53 -14.70 -4.16 0.57
C HIS A 53 -14.84 -4.68 -0.87
N SER A 54 -16.05 -4.62 -1.41
CA SER A 54 -16.41 -5.00 -2.76
C SER A 54 -16.44 -3.77 -3.66
N ASN A 55 -16.16 -3.97 -4.91
CA ASN A 55 -16.18 -3.00 -6.00
C ASN A 55 -17.17 -1.84 -5.73
N PRO A 56 -16.73 -0.58 -5.60
CA PRO A 56 -17.59 0.55 -5.27
C PRO A 56 -18.56 0.96 -6.39
N GLY A 57 -18.74 0.13 -7.41
CA GLY A 57 -19.65 0.37 -8.54
C GLY A 57 -19.16 1.45 -9.53
N LYS A 58 -18.15 2.26 -9.15
CA LYS A 58 -17.52 3.25 -10.01
C LYS A 58 -16.01 3.17 -9.84
N PRO A 59 -15.24 3.10 -10.94
CA PRO A 59 -13.78 3.13 -10.89
C PRO A 59 -13.27 4.39 -10.18
N PHE A 60 -12.25 4.24 -9.36
CA PHE A 60 -11.46 5.39 -8.93
C PHE A 60 -10.60 5.88 -10.07
N SER A 61 -10.52 7.20 -10.22
CA SER A 61 -9.56 7.82 -11.11
C SER A 61 -8.12 7.61 -10.62
N LYS A 62 -7.16 7.81 -11.52
CA LYS A 62 -5.75 7.73 -11.15
C LYS A 62 -5.39 8.78 -10.10
N ASP A 63 -5.93 9.98 -10.21
CA ASP A 63 -5.67 11.07 -9.27
C ASP A 63 -6.20 10.75 -7.87
N GLU A 64 -7.43 10.21 -7.77
CA GLU A 64 -7.99 9.75 -6.50
C GLU A 64 -7.12 8.68 -5.83
N ILE A 65 -6.51 7.77 -6.59
CA ILE A 65 -5.59 6.75 -6.06
C ILE A 65 -4.25 7.38 -5.65
N LEU A 66 -3.73 8.34 -6.40
CA LEU A 66 -2.49 9.05 -6.06
C LEU A 66 -2.65 9.92 -4.80
N GLU A 67 -3.79 10.55 -4.59
CA GLU A 67 -4.11 11.27 -3.35
C GLU A 67 -4.09 10.33 -2.14
N ARG A 68 -4.66 9.13 -2.29
CA ARG A 68 -4.63 8.11 -1.25
C ARG A 68 -3.24 7.60 -0.97
N LEU A 69 -2.43 7.42 -2.01
CA LEU A 69 -1.03 7.06 -1.87
C LEU A 69 -0.26 8.12 -1.08
N ALA A 70 -0.46 9.40 -1.39
CA ALA A 70 0.18 10.50 -0.67
C ALA A 70 -0.24 10.54 0.81
N LEU A 71 -1.49 10.21 1.13
CA LEU A 71 -1.96 10.06 2.50
C LEU A 71 -1.19 8.94 3.22
N VAL A 72 -1.09 7.77 2.60
CA VAL A 72 -0.37 6.62 3.20
C VAL A 72 1.13 6.92 3.34
N GLU A 73 1.77 7.55 2.35
CA GLU A 73 3.18 7.98 2.42
C GLU A 73 3.42 8.91 3.62
N ARG A 74 2.52 9.85 3.87
CA ARG A 74 2.58 10.73 5.05
C ARG A 74 2.40 9.96 6.34
N ASP A 75 1.38 9.10 6.42
CA ASP A 75 1.10 8.30 7.62
C ASP A 75 2.28 7.39 7.99
N VAL A 76 2.99 6.82 7.00
CA VAL A 76 4.21 6.04 7.24
C VAL A 76 5.27 6.88 7.95
N VAL A 77 5.53 8.09 7.44
CA VAL A 77 6.54 9.00 8.00
C VAL A 77 6.18 9.43 9.43
N GLU A 78 4.90 9.66 9.70
CA GLU A 78 4.41 10.14 10.99
C GLU A 78 4.29 9.02 12.02
N GLN A 79 3.81 7.84 11.63
CA GLN A 79 3.44 6.78 12.57
C GLN A 79 4.59 5.82 12.89
N ILE A 80 5.40 5.43 11.90
CA ILE A 80 6.43 4.41 12.10
C ILE A 80 7.46 4.82 13.18
N PRO A 81 7.97 6.08 13.22
CA PRO A 81 8.98 6.47 14.21
C PRO A 81 8.50 6.46 15.66
N ILE A 82 7.19 6.52 15.89
CA ILE A 82 6.58 6.59 17.24
C ILE A 82 5.79 5.32 17.58
N MET A 83 5.79 4.33 16.70
CA MET A 83 5.02 3.11 16.88
C MET A 83 5.62 2.23 17.98
N ASP A 84 4.81 1.87 18.96
CA ASP A 84 5.16 0.79 19.89
C ASP A 84 4.94 -0.55 19.18
N LEU A 85 6.04 -1.19 18.80
CA LEU A 85 5.99 -2.44 18.03
C LEU A 85 5.52 -3.65 18.86
N ASP A 86 5.60 -3.58 20.17
CA ASP A 86 5.15 -4.64 21.09
C ASP A 86 3.66 -4.51 21.45
N GLU A 87 3.03 -3.36 21.15
CA GLU A 87 1.61 -3.14 21.38
C GLU A 87 0.76 -4.19 20.66
N GLN A 88 -0.20 -4.77 21.40
CA GLN A 88 -1.15 -5.73 20.86
C GLN A 88 -2.06 -5.07 19.82
N THR A 89 -2.27 -5.77 18.72
CA THR A 89 -3.22 -5.32 17.71
C THR A 89 -4.57 -5.90 18.05
N GLY A 90 -5.59 -5.31 18.37
CA GLY A 90 -6.93 -5.93 18.54
C GLY A 90 -7.44 -6.63 17.25
N ALA A 91 -6.55 -6.91 16.32
CA ALA A 91 -6.79 -7.65 15.10
C ALA A 91 -7.01 -9.13 15.43
N THR A 92 -8.23 -9.56 15.24
CA THR A 92 -8.63 -10.95 15.50
C THR A 92 -7.82 -11.93 14.63
N GLY A 93 -7.12 -12.79 15.27
CA GLY A 93 -6.84 -14.12 14.77
C GLY A 93 -5.39 -14.54 14.63
N THR A 94 -4.41 -13.79 14.17
CA THR A 94 -3.09 -14.38 13.87
C THR A 94 -1.87 -13.50 14.11
N LEU A 95 -2.04 -12.21 14.28
CA LEU A 95 -0.93 -11.28 14.44
C LEU A 95 -0.98 -10.70 15.86
N ALA A 96 -0.02 -11.09 16.69
CA ALA A 96 -0.07 -10.80 18.10
C ALA A 96 0.22 -9.33 18.41
N ASN A 97 1.11 -8.68 17.66
CA ASN A 97 1.55 -7.33 17.92
C ASN A 97 1.76 -6.49 16.65
N LYS A 98 2.06 -5.21 16.83
CA LYS A 98 2.28 -4.28 15.71
C LYS A 98 3.50 -4.63 14.86
N PHE A 99 4.54 -5.22 15.44
CA PHE A 99 5.70 -5.66 14.66
C PHE A 99 5.30 -6.69 13.60
N GLU A 100 4.63 -7.76 14.00
CA GLU A 100 4.15 -8.80 13.10
C GLU A 100 3.19 -8.22 12.05
N LEU A 101 2.30 -7.31 12.49
CA LEU A 101 1.37 -6.65 11.59
C LEU A 101 2.08 -5.80 10.53
N GLN A 102 3.16 -5.07 10.89
CA GLN A 102 3.90 -4.28 9.89
C GLN A 102 4.71 -5.17 8.94
N LEU A 103 5.26 -6.30 9.39
CA LEU A 103 5.86 -7.29 8.49
C LEU A 103 4.83 -7.83 7.48
N TYR A 104 3.63 -8.13 7.96
CA TYR A 104 2.53 -8.54 7.10
C TYR A 104 2.15 -7.44 6.11
N ASN A 105 2.05 -6.19 6.57
CA ASN A 105 1.74 -5.01 5.75
C ASN A 105 2.72 -4.84 4.59
N ILE A 106 4.03 -4.91 4.88
CA ILE A 106 5.08 -4.82 3.86
C ILE A 106 4.91 -5.93 2.81
N ARG A 107 4.73 -7.16 3.24
CA ARG A 107 4.52 -8.32 2.37
C ARG A 107 3.27 -8.15 1.50
N HIS A 108 2.18 -7.69 2.07
CA HIS A 108 0.91 -7.45 1.38
C HIS A 108 1.06 -6.39 0.28
N ILE A 109 1.71 -5.25 0.60
CA ILE A 109 1.99 -4.20 -0.39
C ILE A 109 2.90 -4.73 -1.51
N GLN A 110 3.93 -5.51 -1.17
CA GLN A 110 4.84 -6.08 -2.16
C GLN A 110 4.13 -7.07 -3.10
N GLN A 111 3.26 -7.93 -2.55
CA GLN A 111 2.47 -8.87 -3.33
C GLN A 111 1.64 -8.15 -4.39
N HIS A 112 0.83 -7.17 -3.99
CA HIS A 112 0.00 -6.42 -4.92
C HIS A 112 0.80 -5.55 -5.88
N THR A 113 1.94 -5.01 -5.45
CA THR A 113 2.84 -4.29 -6.36
C THR A 113 3.39 -5.21 -7.45
N GLY A 114 3.78 -6.43 -7.10
CA GLY A 114 4.22 -7.45 -8.07
C GLY A 114 3.11 -7.83 -9.05
N GLU A 115 1.89 -8.02 -8.55
CA GLU A 115 0.71 -8.26 -9.38
C GLU A 115 0.46 -7.14 -10.39
N LEU A 116 0.51 -5.88 -9.95
CA LEU A 116 0.35 -4.72 -10.83
C LEU A 116 1.49 -4.62 -11.87
N TYR A 117 2.73 -4.92 -11.49
CA TYR A 117 3.87 -4.96 -12.42
C TYR A 117 3.68 -6.03 -13.49
N GLN A 118 3.21 -7.21 -13.11
CA GLN A 118 2.91 -8.27 -14.05
C GLN A 118 1.84 -7.85 -15.08
N ARG A 119 0.80 -7.15 -14.62
CA ARG A 119 -0.24 -6.62 -15.51
C ARG A 119 0.26 -5.53 -16.46
N LEU A 120 1.33 -4.83 -16.09
CA LEU A 120 1.96 -3.82 -16.93
C LEU A 120 2.99 -4.40 -17.92
N SER A 121 3.38 -5.66 -17.77
CA SER A 121 4.41 -6.28 -18.63
C SER A 121 4.10 -6.25 -20.13
N PRO A 122 2.84 -6.42 -20.59
CA PRO A 122 2.51 -6.36 -22.02
C PRO A 122 2.69 -4.97 -22.66
N TYR A 123 2.83 -3.92 -21.86
CA TYR A 123 2.89 -2.53 -22.35
C TYR A 123 4.31 -2.02 -22.59
N ASN A 124 5.33 -2.87 -22.45
CA ASN A 124 6.74 -2.50 -22.66
C ASN A 124 7.22 -1.28 -21.88
N LEU A 125 6.69 -1.08 -20.68
CA LEU A 125 7.01 0.07 -19.83
C LEU A 125 8.34 -0.16 -19.11
N LYS A 126 9.20 0.86 -19.07
CA LYS A 126 10.40 0.82 -18.23
C LYS A 126 9.98 0.97 -16.77
N LEU A 127 9.85 -0.15 -16.07
CA LEU A 127 9.58 -0.20 -14.64
C LEU A 127 10.89 -0.43 -13.87
N GLU A 128 11.10 0.37 -12.84
CA GLU A 128 12.27 0.26 -11.98
C GLU A 128 11.95 -0.60 -10.76
N TRP A 129 12.80 -1.55 -10.49
CA TRP A 129 12.75 -2.33 -9.26
C TRP A 129 13.44 -1.55 -8.14
N ALA A 130 12.96 -1.75 -6.90
CA ALA A 130 13.61 -1.14 -5.76
C ALA A 130 15.09 -1.52 -5.75
N SER A 131 15.95 -0.50 -5.85
CA SER A 131 17.40 -0.71 -5.77
C SER A 131 17.76 -1.20 -4.37
N GLN A 132 18.66 -2.18 -4.28
CA GLN A 132 19.28 -2.59 -3.01
C GLN A 132 20.29 -1.54 -2.49
N ARG A 133 20.53 -0.48 -3.26
CA ARG A 133 21.39 0.63 -2.84
C ARG A 133 20.59 1.58 -1.96
N TYR A 134 20.52 1.26 -0.69
CA TYR A 134 20.25 2.29 0.31
C TYR A 134 21.52 3.14 0.44
N ASN A 135 21.45 4.37 0.00
CA ASN A 135 22.41 5.36 0.47
C ASN A 135 22.08 5.64 1.95
N PHE A 136 22.62 4.82 2.83
CA PHE A 136 22.65 5.12 4.24
C PHE A 136 23.66 6.25 4.39
N GLU A 137 23.21 7.48 4.35
CA GLU A 137 24.00 8.57 4.93
C GLU A 137 24.02 8.35 6.44
N PRO A 138 25.18 8.10 7.06
CA PRO A 138 25.26 7.94 8.50
C PRO A 138 24.73 9.24 9.12
N LYS A 139 23.69 9.16 9.95
CA LYS A 139 23.27 10.31 10.74
C LYS A 139 24.50 10.78 11.53
N GLU A 140 24.95 12.00 11.28
CA GLU A 140 25.99 12.62 12.10
C GLU A 140 25.62 12.46 13.57
N LYS A 141 26.52 11.85 14.33
CA LYS A 141 26.36 11.73 15.77
C LYS A 141 26.22 13.13 16.33
N ARG A 142 25.03 13.50 16.76
CA ARG A 142 24.85 14.72 17.55
C ARG A 142 25.75 14.58 18.79
N LYS A 143 26.74 15.48 18.86
CA LYS A 143 27.60 15.71 20.04
C LYS A 143 26.79 16.32 21.17
#